data_0e0c2476a8bae7ac2b88771ca4aa7ebd
#
_entry.id   0e0c2476a8bae7ac2b88771ca4aa7ebd
#
_cell.length_a   1.000
_cell.length_b   1.000
_cell.length_c   1.000
_cell.angle_alpha   90.00
_cell.angle_beta   90.00
_cell.angle_gamma   90.00
#
_symmetry.space_group_name_H-M   'P 1'
#
loop_
_entity.id
_entity.type
_entity.pdbx_description
1 polymer ?
#
loop_
_entity_poly.entity_id
_entity_poly.type
_entity_poly.pdbx_seq_one_letter_code
_entity_poly.pdbx_strand_id
1 'polypeptide(L)'
;MNTTEWHTTDERTADERTADERTADDYLERARQAGLVAEVRGHRYVADRYDDPFTDRRQILVEYCDPGLPADAAALGALRDQLREHHATAEAVLLRVTGGAALPAPWRPRLTYICHEPSAGTTPSHTRPAVSVRPATPDDDALVHDWLVQAFRNAYPGQEVDAHHSGIEAVVANPGRLSFIAQVAGVPIGHGTVLADERDEVTGEAFAELVDILIDDAEHRREATSALVDAAARATAGRRLCGHVVHPHEPGQARQADVVLQTLLSADWSVDHAFWESTW
;
A
#
# COMPACT_ATOMS: atom_id res chain seq x y z
N MET A 1 7.17 -37.59 -49.83
CA MET A 1 7.91 -36.78 -48.85
C MET A 1 7.14 -35.50 -48.65
N ASN A 2 6.32 -35.46 -47.60
CA ASN A 2 5.53 -34.27 -47.26
C ASN A 2 6.17 -33.66 -46.02
N THR A 3 6.73 -32.48 -46.20
CA THR A 3 7.20 -31.60 -45.13
C THR A 3 6.00 -30.78 -44.62
N THR A 4 5.52 -31.10 -43.42
CA THR A 4 4.49 -30.33 -42.75
C THR A 4 5.17 -29.18 -42.03
N GLU A 5 4.96 -27.95 -42.50
CA GLU A 5 5.32 -26.70 -41.85
C GLU A 5 4.40 -26.49 -40.64
N TRP A 6 4.99 -26.39 -39.45
CA TRP A 6 4.31 -25.96 -38.23
C TRP A 6 4.30 -24.43 -38.16
N HIS A 7 3.21 -23.81 -38.57
CA HIS A 7 2.91 -22.43 -38.21
C HIS A 7 2.33 -22.43 -36.77
N THR A 8 3.15 -22.08 -35.81
CA THR A 8 2.68 -21.67 -34.50
C THR A 8 2.24 -20.21 -34.58
N THR A 9 0.96 -20.00 -34.86
CA THR A 9 0.32 -18.71 -34.69
C THR A 9 -0.04 -18.60 -33.22
N ASP A 10 0.65 -17.72 -32.48
CA ASP A 10 0.32 -17.35 -31.11
C ASP A 10 -0.91 -16.40 -31.13
N GLU A 11 -2.07 -16.95 -31.52
CA GLU A 11 -3.35 -16.27 -31.35
C GLU A 11 -3.88 -16.59 -29.93
N ARG A 12 -3.37 -15.85 -28.91
CA ARG A 12 -4.12 -15.71 -27.66
C ARG A 12 -5.42 -14.98 -28.01
N THR A 13 -6.50 -15.70 -27.93
CA THR A 13 -7.82 -15.14 -28.16
C THR A 13 -8.16 -14.12 -27.05
N ALA A 14 -8.91 -13.08 -27.40
CA ALA A 14 -9.30 -11.97 -26.50
C ALA A 14 -10.06 -12.41 -25.23
N ASP A 15 -10.36 -13.69 -25.09
CA ASP A 15 -11.14 -14.28 -24.00
C ASP A 15 -10.27 -14.82 -22.84
N GLU A 16 -8.92 -14.85 -23.01
CA GLU A 16 -7.99 -15.36 -21.99
C GLU A 16 -7.33 -14.26 -21.13
N ARG A 17 -7.71 -13.00 -21.32
CA ARG A 17 -7.22 -11.92 -20.44
C ARG A 17 -7.78 -12.09 -19.04
N THR A 18 -6.90 -11.96 -18.04
CA THR A 18 -7.31 -11.97 -16.65
C THR A 18 -8.24 -10.79 -16.32
N ALA A 19 -8.99 -10.87 -15.25
CA ALA A 19 -9.85 -9.76 -14.79
C ALA A 19 -9.02 -8.48 -14.57
N ASP A 20 -7.80 -8.63 -14.06
CA ASP A 20 -6.86 -7.53 -13.79
C ASP A 20 -6.37 -6.83 -15.06
N GLU A 21 -6.08 -7.57 -16.13
CA GLU A 21 -5.68 -6.98 -17.42
C GLU A 21 -6.82 -6.17 -18.05
N ARG A 22 -8.08 -6.64 -17.95
CA ARG A 22 -9.24 -5.89 -18.43
C ARG A 22 -9.46 -4.59 -17.66
N THR A 23 -9.25 -4.59 -16.35
CA THR A 23 -9.44 -3.40 -15.51
C THR A 23 -8.34 -2.37 -15.73
N ALA A 24 -7.09 -2.82 -15.94
CA ALA A 24 -5.99 -1.92 -16.29
C ALA A 24 -6.20 -1.28 -17.67
N ASP A 25 -6.75 -2.01 -18.65
CA ASP A 25 -7.13 -1.45 -19.96
C ASP A 25 -8.25 -0.40 -19.81
N ASP A 26 -9.25 -0.65 -18.96
CA ASP A 26 -10.33 0.31 -18.66
C ASP A 26 -9.80 1.57 -17.96
N TYR A 27 -8.85 1.41 -17.04
CA TYR A 27 -8.16 2.53 -16.39
C TYR A 27 -7.41 3.37 -17.42
N LEU A 28 -6.60 2.74 -18.27
CA LEU A 28 -5.85 3.42 -19.33
C LEU A 28 -6.77 4.14 -20.31
N GLU A 29 -7.93 3.59 -20.63
CA GLU A 29 -8.88 4.26 -21.54
C GLU A 29 -9.47 5.51 -20.88
N ARG A 30 -9.85 5.44 -19.59
CA ARG A 30 -10.30 6.64 -18.86
C ARG A 30 -9.18 7.70 -18.75
N ALA A 31 -7.97 7.27 -18.43
CA ALA A 31 -6.81 8.16 -18.36
C ALA A 31 -6.49 8.82 -19.72
N ARG A 32 -6.64 8.07 -20.84
CA ARG A 32 -6.48 8.61 -22.20
C ARG A 32 -7.52 9.67 -22.52
N GLN A 33 -8.79 9.42 -22.17
CA GLN A 33 -9.88 10.39 -22.34
C GLN A 33 -9.67 11.65 -21.50
N ALA A 34 -9.02 11.53 -20.33
CA ALA A 34 -8.63 12.66 -19.48
C ALA A 34 -7.32 13.36 -19.93
N GLY A 35 -6.63 12.83 -20.96
CA GLY A 35 -5.36 13.38 -21.44
C GLY A 35 -4.16 13.13 -20.52
N LEU A 36 -4.23 12.14 -19.64
CA LEU A 36 -3.21 11.83 -18.64
C LEU A 36 -2.20 10.77 -19.10
N VAL A 37 -2.51 10.05 -20.20
CA VAL A 37 -1.59 9.04 -20.75
C VAL A 37 -0.48 9.71 -21.54
N ALA A 38 0.75 9.41 -21.19
CA ALA A 38 1.94 9.83 -21.91
C ALA A 38 2.83 8.61 -22.23
N GLU A 39 3.90 8.84 -23.00
CA GLU A 39 4.84 7.81 -23.41
C GLU A 39 6.28 8.30 -23.24
N VAL A 40 7.14 7.38 -22.81
CA VAL A 40 8.60 7.58 -22.74
C VAL A 40 9.30 6.33 -23.27
N ARG A 41 10.12 6.49 -24.32
CA ARG A 41 10.92 5.39 -24.93
C ARG A 41 10.10 4.13 -25.29
N GLY A 42 8.82 4.31 -25.70
CA GLY A 42 7.94 3.21 -26.05
C GLY A 42 7.15 2.60 -24.88
N HIS A 43 7.32 3.13 -23.67
CA HIS A 43 6.55 2.74 -22.50
C HIS A 43 5.48 3.79 -22.16
N ARG A 44 4.23 3.35 -22.05
CA ARG A 44 3.12 4.22 -21.62
C ARG A 44 3.18 4.40 -20.12
N TYR A 45 2.74 5.56 -19.66
CA TYR A 45 2.53 5.84 -18.24
C TYR A 45 1.37 6.82 -18.05
N VAL A 46 0.81 6.84 -16.84
CA VAL A 46 -0.20 7.80 -16.41
C VAL A 46 0.37 8.56 -15.23
N ALA A 47 0.40 9.88 -15.33
CA ALA A 47 0.95 10.75 -14.30
C ALA A 47 0.08 11.97 -14.07
N ASP A 48 -0.05 12.34 -12.80
CA ASP A 48 -0.73 13.57 -12.39
C ASP A 48 -0.05 14.20 -11.17
N ARG A 49 -0.44 15.41 -10.84
CA ARG A 49 0.03 16.11 -9.65
C ARG A 49 -0.53 15.43 -8.41
N TYR A 50 0.32 15.33 -7.41
CA TYR A 50 -0.01 14.78 -6.11
C TYR A 50 0.58 15.68 -5.01
N ASP A 51 -0.27 16.20 -4.16
CA ASP A 51 0.13 16.93 -2.97
C ASP A 51 0.06 15.96 -1.79
N ASP A 52 1.22 15.61 -1.23
CA ASP A 52 1.28 14.69 -0.08
C ASP A 52 0.64 15.39 1.13
N PRO A 53 -0.46 14.87 1.66
CA PRO A 53 -1.21 15.56 2.71
C PRO A 53 -0.44 15.71 4.03
N PHE A 54 0.60 14.90 4.25
CA PHE A 54 1.39 14.92 5.48
C PHE A 54 2.70 15.70 5.39
N THR A 55 3.17 16.02 4.18
CA THR A 55 4.46 16.68 3.99
C THR A 55 4.38 18.00 3.25
N ASP A 56 3.21 18.43 2.81
CA ASP A 56 2.97 19.62 1.96
C ASP A 56 3.86 19.65 0.68
N ARG A 57 4.44 18.48 0.32
CA ARG A 57 5.32 18.38 -0.83
C ARG A 57 4.52 18.19 -2.11
N ARG A 58 4.83 19.01 -3.09
CA ARG A 58 4.28 18.86 -4.44
C ARG A 58 5.06 17.81 -5.20
N GLN A 59 4.38 16.74 -5.59
CA GLN A 59 4.97 15.61 -6.26
C GLN A 59 4.22 15.30 -7.56
N ILE A 60 4.81 14.47 -8.40
CA ILE A 60 4.12 13.83 -9.52
C ILE A 60 3.94 12.37 -9.15
N LEU A 61 2.71 11.90 -9.17
CA LEU A 61 2.39 10.49 -9.01
C LEU A 61 2.28 9.85 -10.40
N VAL A 62 3.16 8.89 -10.67
CA VAL A 62 3.02 7.96 -11.79
C VAL A 62 2.32 6.72 -11.26
N GLU A 63 1.00 6.71 -11.40
CA GLU A 63 0.14 5.68 -10.83
C GLU A 63 0.13 4.39 -11.66
N TYR A 64 0.36 4.53 -12.96
CA TYR A 64 0.48 3.42 -13.90
C TYR A 64 1.73 3.61 -14.77
N CYS A 65 2.42 2.52 -15.02
CA CYS A 65 3.39 2.42 -16.10
C CYS A 65 3.36 1.01 -16.72
N ASP A 66 3.73 0.91 -18.01
CA ASP A 66 3.90 -0.39 -18.65
C ASP A 66 4.90 -1.25 -17.87
N PRO A 67 4.66 -2.57 -17.72
CA PRO A 67 5.46 -3.46 -16.86
C PRO A 67 6.96 -3.50 -17.22
N GLY A 68 7.32 -3.16 -18.44
CA GLY A 68 8.71 -3.11 -18.89
C GLY A 68 9.48 -1.87 -18.42
N LEU A 69 8.80 -0.78 -18.09
CA LEU A 69 9.44 0.49 -17.72
C LEU A 69 10.35 0.39 -16.50
N PRO A 70 9.95 -0.27 -15.39
CA PRO A 70 10.81 -0.41 -14.19
C PRO A 70 12.13 -1.16 -14.45
N ALA A 71 12.17 -2.02 -15.46
CA ALA A 71 13.36 -2.78 -15.84
C ALA A 71 14.28 -2.02 -16.85
N ASP A 72 13.81 -0.94 -17.46
CA ASP A 72 14.58 -0.12 -18.40
C ASP A 72 15.16 1.12 -17.71
N ALA A 73 16.41 1.04 -17.28
CA ALA A 73 17.10 2.16 -16.61
C ALA A 73 17.17 3.44 -17.46
N ALA A 74 17.24 3.30 -18.80
CA ALA A 74 17.25 4.45 -19.70
C ALA A 74 15.86 5.10 -19.80
N ALA A 75 14.79 4.30 -19.78
CA ALA A 75 13.43 4.80 -19.75
C ALA A 75 13.12 5.48 -18.40
N LEU A 76 13.57 4.91 -17.29
CA LEU A 76 13.44 5.54 -15.94
C LEU A 76 14.15 6.91 -15.87
N GLY A 77 15.34 7.03 -16.47
CA GLY A 77 16.06 8.31 -16.56
C GLY A 77 15.28 9.32 -17.41
N ALA A 78 14.85 8.91 -18.59
CA ALA A 78 14.07 9.75 -19.50
C ALA A 78 12.72 10.18 -18.91
N LEU A 79 12.04 9.30 -18.15
CA LEU A 79 10.81 9.62 -17.45
C LEU A 79 11.02 10.76 -16.45
N ARG A 80 12.07 10.67 -15.61
CA ARG A 80 12.40 11.73 -14.67
C ARG A 80 12.64 13.07 -15.36
N ASP A 81 13.46 13.07 -16.42
CA ASP A 81 13.80 14.29 -17.14
C ASP A 81 12.56 14.90 -17.78
N GLN A 82 11.72 14.11 -18.41
CA GLN A 82 10.46 14.53 -19.02
C GLN A 82 9.49 15.11 -17.99
N LEU A 83 9.29 14.44 -16.84
CA LEU A 83 8.39 14.93 -15.79
C LEU A 83 8.93 16.20 -15.13
N ARG A 84 10.24 16.29 -14.90
CA ARG A 84 10.87 17.52 -14.37
C ARG A 84 10.69 18.72 -15.31
N GLU A 85 10.79 18.51 -16.62
CA GLU A 85 10.59 19.57 -17.61
C GLU A 85 9.15 20.07 -17.62
N HIS A 86 8.17 19.14 -17.58
CA HIS A 86 6.75 19.48 -17.66
C HIS A 86 6.16 19.97 -16.32
N HIS A 87 6.78 19.63 -15.20
CA HIS A 87 6.29 19.92 -13.86
C HIS A 87 7.37 20.60 -12.99
N ALA A 88 7.86 21.75 -13.45
CA ALA A 88 8.97 22.48 -12.81
C ALA A 88 8.74 22.88 -11.33
N THR A 89 7.50 22.85 -10.85
CA THR A 89 7.16 23.15 -9.44
C THR A 89 7.08 21.93 -8.55
N ALA A 90 7.15 20.72 -9.12
CA ALA A 90 7.21 19.49 -8.34
C ALA A 90 8.62 19.30 -7.77
N GLU A 91 8.71 18.68 -6.61
CA GLU A 91 9.97 18.43 -5.90
C GLU A 91 10.47 16.99 -6.11
N ALA A 92 9.55 16.09 -6.44
CA ALA A 92 9.83 14.68 -6.61
C ALA A 92 8.80 14.00 -7.53
N VAL A 93 9.15 12.81 -7.97
CA VAL A 93 8.22 11.88 -8.62
C VAL A 93 8.07 10.63 -7.76
N LEU A 94 6.83 10.17 -7.63
CA LEU A 94 6.47 8.86 -7.09
C LEU A 94 6.09 7.95 -8.26
N LEU A 95 6.71 6.78 -8.35
CA LEU A 95 6.42 5.77 -9.37
C LEU A 95 5.88 4.51 -8.70
N ARG A 96 4.66 4.12 -9.07
CA ARG A 96 4.09 2.84 -8.69
C ARG A 96 4.74 1.71 -9.49
N VAL A 97 5.25 0.70 -8.78
CA VAL A 97 5.89 -0.49 -9.36
C VAL A 97 5.24 -1.73 -8.77
N THR A 98 4.69 -2.59 -9.60
CA THR A 98 4.09 -3.87 -9.18
C THR A 98 5.15 -4.96 -9.02
N GLY A 99 4.84 -6.01 -8.24
CA GLY A 99 5.64 -7.23 -8.18
C GLY A 99 6.96 -7.14 -7.41
N GLY A 100 7.16 -6.13 -6.55
CA GLY A 100 8.31 -6.09 -5.64
C GLY A 100 9.67 -5.84 -6.30
N ALA A 101 9.70 -5.38 -7.57
CA ALA A 101 10.95 -5.06 -8.26
C ALA A 101 11.65 -3.85 -7.61
N ALA A 102 12.96 -3.97 -7.38
CA ALA A 102 13.78 -2.87 -6.88
C ALA A 102 14.25 -1.98 -8.03
N LEU A 103 14.12 -0.67 -7.88
CA LEU A 103 14.62 0.29 -8.84
C LEU A 103 16.07 0.70 -8.55
N PRO A 104 16.86 1.04 -9.59
CA PRO A 104 18.22 1.54 -9.41
C PRO A 104 18.23 2.97 -8.84
N ALA A 105 19.32 3.36 -8.19
CA ALA A 105 19.50 4.76 -7.81
C ALA A 105 19.27 5.71 -9.01
N PRO A 106 18.67 6.88 -8.80
CA PRO A 106 18.39 7.55 -7.52
C PRO A 106 17.03 7.21 -6.90
N TRP A 107 16.31 6.23 -7.43
CA TRP A 107 15.03 5.80 -6.89
C TRP A 107 15.22 5.12 -5.52
N ARG A 108 14.31 5.40 -4.60
CA ARG A 108 14.26 4.79 -3.27
C ARG A 108 12.81 4.43 -2.92
N PRO A 109 12.57 3.37 -2.15
CA PRO A 109 11.22 3.03 -1.72
C PRO A 109 10.67 4.15 -0.83
N ARG A 110 9.40 4.48 -1.00
CA ARG A 110 8.65 5.44 -0.17
C ARG A 110 7.52 4.77 0.58
N LEU A 111 6.75 3.92 -0.10
CA LEU A 111 5.68 3.10 0.46
C LEU A 111 5.76 1.71 -0.18
N THR A 112 5.59 0.66 0.61
CA THR A 112 5.43 -0.70 0.10
C THR A 112 4.08 -1.24 0.56
N TYR A 113 3.17 -1.47 -0.38
CA TYR A 113 1.90 -2.11 -0.13
C TYR A 113 2.09 -3.62 -0.08
N ILE A 114 1.52 -4.21 0.95
CA ILE A 114 1.56 -5.65 1.22
C ILE A 114 0.16 -6.17 1.47
N CYS A 115 -0.12 -7.39 1.03
CA CYS A 115 -1.41 -8.03 1.27
C CYS A 115 -1.23 -9.30 2.07
N HIS A 116 -2.13 -9.53 3.02
CA HIS A 116 -2.15 -10.71 3.87
C HIS A 116 -2.81 -11.87 3.15
N GLU A 117 -2.09 -12.97 3.05
CA GLU A 117 -2.59 -14.24 2.54
C GLU A 117 -3.00 -15.11 3.74
N PRO A 118 -4.30 -15.29 4.01
CA PRO A 118 -4.72 -16.07 5.17
C PRO A 118 -4.26 -17.52 5.03
N SER A 119 -3.38 -17.97 5.91
CA SER A 119 -2.97 -19.36 5.96
C SER A 119 -4.15 -20.28 6.23
N ALA A 120 -4.43 -21.20 5.32
CA ALA A 120 -5.39 -22.26 5.53
C ALA A 120 -4.86 -23.21 6.64
N GLY A 121 -5.18 -22.91 7.91
CA GLY A 121 -4.94 -23.86 8.98
C GLY A 121 -4.13 -23.41 10.20
N THR A 122 -4.32 -22.22 10.70
CA THR A 122 -3.83 -21.90 12.06
C THR A 122 -4.66 -22.67 13.07
N THR A 123 -4.15 -23.80 13.54
CA THR A 123 -4.77 -24.58 14.63
C THR A 123 -4.78 -23.70 15.89
N PRO A 124 -5.95 -23.46 16.50
CA PRO A 124 -6.01 -22.61 17.69
C PRO A 124 -5.12 -23.22 18.79
N SER A 125 -4.18 -22.42 19.30
CA SER A 125 -3.38 -22.79 20.46
C SER A 125 -4.33 -23.06 21.65
N HIS A 126 -4.15 -24.18 22.34
CA HIS A 126 -4.95 -24.55 23.50
C HIS A 126 -4.66 -23.71 24.76
N THR A 127 -3.66 -22.84 24.71
CA THR A 127 -3.37 -21.87 25.78
C THR A 127 -4.29 -20.66 25.62
N ARG A 128 -5.00 -20.29 26.69
CA ARG A 128 -5.81 -19.06 26.68
C ARG A 128 -4.88 -17.87 26.43
N PRO A 129 -5.09 -17.11 25.36
CA PRO A 129 -4.23 -15.99 25.03
C PRO A 129 -4.26 -14.94 26.14
N ALA A 130 -3.12 -14.31 26.45
CA ALA A 130 -3.06 -13.21 27.39
C ALA A 130 -3.76 -11.97 26.84
N VAL A 131 -3.71 -11.81 25.50
CA VAL A 131 -4.36 -10.70 24.78
C VAL A 131 -5.74 -11.13 24.28
N SER A 132 -6.73 -10.28 24.50
CA SER A 132 -8.05 -10.37 23.89
C SER A 132 -8.27 -9.19 22.95
N VAL A 133 -9.04 -9.39 21.86
CA VAL A 133 -9.40 -8.33 20.92
C VAL A 133 -10.91 -8.22 20.86
N ARG A 134 -11.41 -6.98 20.91
CA ARG A 134 -12.83 -6.67 20.71
C ARG A 134 -13.00 -5.57 19.65
N PRO A 135 -14.13 -5.50 18.96
CA PRO A 135 -14.47 -4.31 18.17
C PRO A 135 -14.49 -3.05 19.05
N ALA A 136 -14.07 -1.93 18.50
CA ALA A 136 -14.25 -0.63 19.11
C ALA A 136 -15.73 -0.23 19.08
N THR A 137 -16.13 0.53 20.08
CA THR A 137 -17.48 1.15 20.17
C THR A 137 -17.34 2.66 20.06
N PRO A 138 -18.42 3.42 19.89
CA PRO A 138 -18.36 4.89 19.88
C PRO A 138 -17.70 5.49 21.13
N ASP A 139 -17.76 4.80 22.28
CA ASP A 139 -17.09 5.25 23.51
C ASP A 139 -15.55 5.15 23.40
N ASP A 140 -15.03 4.38 22.45
CA ASP A 140 -13.59 4.22 22.20
C ASP A 140 -13.07 5.23 21.15
N ASP A 141 -13.92 6.01 20.51
CA ASP A 141 -13.51 6.85 19.36
C ASP A 141 -12.39 7.85 19.74
N ALA A 142 -12.44 8.44 20.90
CA ALA A 142 -11.39 9.34 21.38
C ALA A 142 -10.04 8.60 21.55
N LEU A 143 -10.07 7.38 22.09
CA LEU A 143 -8.88 6.55 22.27
C LEU A 143 -8.30 6.08 20.94
N VAL A 144 -9.16 5.66 20.00
CA VAL A 144 -8.74 5.27 18.63
C VAL A 144 -8.13 6.47 17.91
N HIS A 145 -8.73 7.65 18.02
CA HIS A 145 -8.21 8.88 17.44
C HIS A 145 -6.81 9.21 17.99
N ASP A 146 -6.60 9.16 19.30
CA ASP A 146 -5.30 9.44 19.91
C ASP A 146 -4.23 8.46 19.42
N TRP A 147 -4.55 7.18 19.29
CA TRP A 147 -3.64 6.18 18.75
C TRP A 147 -3.36 6.38 17.25
N LEU A 148 -4.35 6.76 16.44
CA LEU A 148 -4.11 7.11 15.04
C LEU A 148 -3.16 8.30 14.93
N VAL A 149 -3.37 9.37 15.72
CA VAL A 149 -2.45 10.52 15.76
C VAL A 149 -1.02 10.06 16.09
N GLN A 150 -0.87 9.19 17.08
CA GLN A 150 0.45 8.66 17.45
C GLN A 150 1.07 7.80 16.34
N ALA A 151 0.27 6.98 15.68
CA ALA A 151 0.72 6.15 14.58
C ALA A 151 1.21 6.98 13.39
N PHE A 152 0.46 8.00 13.00
CA PHE A 152 0.88 8.93 11.95
C PHE A 152 2.15 9.71 12.34
N ARG A 153 2.30 10.14 13.59
CA ARG A 153 3.55 10.74 14.08
C ARG A 153 4.74 9.79 13.97
N ASN A 154 4.53 8.51 14.24
CA ASN A 154 5.56 7.49 14.11
C ASN A 154 5.92 7.21 12.63
N ALA A 155 4.94 7.26 11.73
CA ALA A 155 5.13 7.04 10.30
C ALA A 155 5.79 8.23 9.58
N TYR A 156 5.58 9.45 10.09
CA TYR A 156 6.11 10.69 9.51
C TYR A 156 7.03 11.45 10.48
N PRO A 157 8.16 10.85 10.87
CA PRO A 157 9.07 11.47 11.83
C PRO A 157 9.63 12.78 11.29
N GLY A 158 9.69 13.79 12.16
CA GLY A 158 10.15 15.14 11.78
C GLY A 158 9.07 16.01 11.14
N GLN A 159 7.86 15.49 10.91
CA GLN A 159 6.70 16.27 10.54
C GLN A 159 5.85 16.59 11.78
N GLU A 160 5.28 17.78 11.81
CA GLU A 160 4.31 18.16 12.83
C GLU A 160 2.92 17.64 12.42
N VAL A 161 2.56 16.44 12.89
CA VAL A 161 1.23 15.88 12.64
C VAL A 161 0.25 16.46 13.67
N ASP A 162 -0.63 17.35 13.20
CA ASP A 162 -1.72 17.91 13.98
C ASP A 162 -2.73 16.80 14.33
N ALA A 163 -3.28 16.85 15.56
CA ALA A 163 -4.34 15.94 15.98
C ALA A 163 -5.62 16.06 15.10
N HIS A 164 -5.88 17.23 14.53
CA HIS A 164 -6.98 17.51 13.61
C HIS A 164 -6.57 17.48 12.14
N HIS A 165 -5.50 16.74 11.82
CA HIS A 165 -5.06 16.59 10.43
C HIS A 165 -6.17 15.94 9.59
N SER A 166 -6.47 16.53 8.42
CA SER A 166 -7.60 16.11 7.57
C SER A 166 -7.55 14.62 7.17
N GLY A 167 -6.35 14.05 7.01
CA GLY A 167 -6.18 12.62 6.73
C GLY A 167 -6.61 11.73 7.89
N ILE A 168 -6.33 12.13 9.14
CA ILE A 168 -6.77 11.40 10.35
C ILE A 168 -8.28 11.51 10.51
N GLU A 169 -8.81 12.72 10.37
CA GLU A 169 -10.26 12.97 10.43
C GLU A 169 -11.01 12.17 9.35
N ALA A 170 -10.45 12.06 8.15
CA ALA A 170 -11.03 11.25 7.06
C ALA A 170 -11.08 9.76 7.43
N VAL A 171 -10.04 9.20 8.05
CA VAL A 171 -10.04 7.82 8.55
C VAL A 171 -11.11 7.63 9.62
N VAL A 172 -11.16 8.55 10.61
CA VAL A 172 -12.13 8.46 11.72
C VAL A 172 -13.57 8.57 11.23
N ALA A 173 -13.84 9.44 10.26
CA ALA A 173 -15.18 9.68 9.70
C ALA A 173 -15.58 8.67 8.61
N ASN A 174 -14.67 7.80 8.16
CA ASN A 174 -14.95 6.85 7.08
C ASN A 174 -16.08 5.86 7.50
N PRO A 175 -17.18 5.75 6.75
CA PRO A 175 -18.29 4.85 7.09
C PRO A 175 -17.90 3.36 7.02
N GLY A 176 -16.87 3.01 6.27
CA GLY A 176 -16.28 1.66 6.20
C GLY A 176 -15.23 1.38 7.27
N ARG A 177 -14.99 2.29 8.20
CA ARG A 177 -14.03 2.10 9.28
C ARG A 177 -14.43 0.98 10.23
N LEU A 178 -13.51 0.04 10.45
CA LEU A 178 -13.59 -0.99 11.47
C LEU A 178 -12.36 -0.83 12.38
N SER A 179 -12.58 -0.53 13.65
CA SER A 179 -11.47 -0.44 14.63
C SER A 179 -11.61 -1.55 15.67
N PHE A 180 -10.47 -2.07 16.09
CA PHE A 180 -10.35 -3.16 17.07
C PHE A 180 -9.44 -2.73 18.21
N ILE A 181 -9.78 -3.11 19.44
CA ILE A 181 -9.03 -2.81 20.64
C ILE A 181 -8.41 -4.09 21.19
N ALA A 182 -7.09 -4.11 21.30
CA ALA A 182 -6.36 -5.16 22.01
C ALA A 182 -6.33 -4.86 23.52
N GLN A 183 -6.55 -5.88 24.35
CA GLN A 183 -6.66 -5.75 25.79
C GLN A 183 -5.91 -6.87 26.52
N VAL A 184 -5.28 -6.52 27.66
CA VAL A 184 -4.76 -7.48 28.63
C VAL A 184 -5.52 -7.26 29.95
N ALA A 185 -6.13 -8.32 30.48
CA ALA A 185 -6.97 -8.25 31.68
C ALA A 185 -8.05 -7.14 31.64
N GLY A 186 -8.59 -6.85 30.44
CA GLY A 186 -9.60 -5.82 30.23
C GLY A 186 -9.06 -4.39 30.08
N VAL A 187 -7.75 -4.20 30.19
CA VAL A 187 -7.09 -2.90 29.98
C VAL A 187 -6.68 -2.76 28.51
N PRO A 188 -7.11 -1.71 27.80
CA PRO A 188 -6.66 -1.43 26.44
C PRO A 188 -5.14 -1.23 26.38
N ILE A 189 -4.48 -1.90 25.42
CA ILE A 189 -3.03 -1.82 25.21
C ILE A 189 -2.65 -1.43 23.79
N GLY A 190 -3.64 -1.27 22.90
CA GLY A 190 -3.41 -0.87 21.52
C GLY A 190 -4.64 -1.09 20.66
N HIS A 191 -4.51 -0.72 19.39
CA HIS A 191 -5.59 -0.83 18.42
C HIS A 191 -5.08 -1.29 17.05
N GLY A 192 -6.03 -1.67 16.17
CA GLY A 192 -5.86 -1.75 14.73
C GLY A 192 -7.09 -1.16 14.04
N THR A 193 -6.88 -0.36 13.02
CA THR A 193 -7.93 0.28 12.24
C THR A 193 -7.88 -0.14 10.78
N VAL A 194 -9.04 -0.51 10.24
CA VAL A 194 -9.23 -0.99 8.87
C VAL A 194 -10.30 -0.14 8.18
N LEU A 195 -10.07 0.21 6.91
CA LEU A 195 -11.09 0.69 5.98
C LEU A 195 -11.54 -0.49 5.11
N ALA A 196 -12.80 -0.90 5.25
CA ALA A 196 -13.27 -2.17 4.71
C ALA A 196 -13.60 -2.13 3.21
N ASP A 197 -13.84 -0.94 2.64
CA ASP A 197 -14.43 -0.76 1.32
C ASP A 197 -13.52 0.05 0.37
N GLU A 198 -12.22 -0.25 0.39
CA GLU A 198 -11.27 0.39 -0.50
C GLU A 198 -11.22 -0.29 -1.87
N ARG A 199 -10.73 0.44 -2.86
CA ARG A 199 -10.57 -0.04 -4.23
C ARG A 199 -9.31 0.52 -4.85
N ASP A 200 -8.53 -0.35 -5.46
CA ASP A 200 -7.36 0.05 -6.24
C ASP A 200 -7.82 0.73 -7.54
N GLU A 201 -7.37 1.95 -7.77
CA GLU A 201 -7.78 2.78 -8.92
C GLU A 201 -7.36 2.16 -10.25
N VAL A 202 -6.20 1.51 -10.30
CA VAL A 202 -5.62 0.93 -11.52
C VAL A 202 -6.22 -0.42 -11.83
N THR A 203 -6.26 -1.33 -10.85
CA THR A 203 -6.75 -2.70 -11.05
C THR A 203 -8.25 -2.83 -10.83
N GLY A 204 -8.88 -1.86 -10.13
CA GLY A 204 -10.29 -1.93 -9.74
C GLY A 204 -10.57 -3.00 -8.68
N GLU A 205 -9.55 -3.69 -8.17
CA GLU A 205 -9.71 -4.68 -7.11
C GLU A 205 -10.24 -4.04 -5.83
N ALA A 206 -11.24 -4.68 -5.23
CA ALA A 206 -11.71 -4.30 -3.90
C ALA A 206 -10.83 -4.96 -2.83
N PHE A 207 -10.42 -4.17 -1.85
CA PHE A 207 -9.62 -4.66 -0.73
C PHE A 207 -10.06 -4.00 0.58
N ALA A 208 -9.55 -4.49 1.70
CA ALA A 208 -9.66 -3.84 2.99
C ALA A 208 -8.28 -3.28 3.36
N GLU A 209 -8.19 -2.00 3.67
CA GLU A 209 -6.92 -1.37 4.03
C GLU A 209 -6.71 -1.41 5.55
N LEU A 210 -5.66 -2.08 5.99
CA LEU A 210 -5.16 -1.96 7.34
C LEU A 210 -4.36 -0.66 7.43
N VAL A 211 -5.02 0.38 7.93
CA VAL A 211 -4.45 1.73 8.01
C VAL A 211 -3.31 1.77 9.01
N ASP A 212 -3.51 1.16 10.18
CA ASP A 212 -2.54 1.17 11.26
C ASP A 212 -2.77 0.05 12.29
N ILE A 213 -1.67 -0.35 12.95
CA ILE A 213 -1.65 -1.09 14.22
C ILE A 213 -0.67 -0.41 15.15
N LEU A 214 -1.16 0.09 16.28
CA LEU A 214 -0.33 0.63 17.34
C LEU A 214 -0.53 -0.15 18.65
N ILE A 215 0.57 -0.60 19.26
CA ILE A 215 0.60 -1.31 20.55
C ILE A 215 1.56 -0.58 21.47
N ASP A 216 1.03 -0.07 22.58
CA ASP A 216 1.79 0.63 23.62
C ASP A 216 2.55 -0.34 24.53
N ASP A 217 2.02 -1.56 24.74
CA ASP A 217 2.63 -2.59 25.56
C ASP A 217 3.68 -3.39 24.78
N ALA A 218 4.95 -3.17 25.10
CA ALA A 218 6.06 -3.85 24.45
C ALA A 218 6.11 -5.36 24.73
N GLU A 219 5.66 -5.81 25.91
CA GLU A 219 5.68 -7.22 26.31
C GLU A 219 4.69 -8.05 25.47
N HIS A 220 3.51 -7.49 25.20
CA HIS A 220 2.43 -8.17 24.47
C HIS A 220 2.36 -7.79 22.99
N ARG A 221 3.29 -6.96 22.50
CA ARG A 221 3.22 -6.38 21.13
C ARG A 221 2.99 -7.42 20.06
N ARG A 222 3.79 -8.49 20.03
CA ARG A 222 3.70 -9.52 19.00
C ARG A 222 2.36 -10.26 19.02
N GLU A 223 1.90 -10.65 20.22
CA GLU A 223 0.63 -11.35 20.40
C GLU A 223 -0.55 -10.45 20.03
N ALA A 224 -0.53 -9.18 20.47
CA ALA A 224 -1.55 -8.19 20.18
C ALA A 224 -1.63 -7.89 18.67
N THR A 225 -0.48 -7.69 17.99
CA THR A 225 -0.43 -7.47 16.55
C THR A 225 -1.05 -8.64 15.80
N SER A 226 -0.66 -9.88 16.10
CA SER A 226 -1.23 -11.06 15.45
C SER A 226 -2.75 -11.15 15.69
N ALA A 227 -3.20 -10.93 16.93
CA ALA A 227 -4.62 -10.99 17.26
C ALA A 227 -5.45 -9.90 16.57
N LEU A 228 -4.90 -8.70 16.38
CA LEU A 228 -5.54 -7.60 15.64
C LEU A 228 -5.62 -7.90 14.15
N VAL A 229 -4.54 -8.41 13.53
CA VAL A 229 -4.56 -8.84 12.11
C VAL A 229 -5.59 -9.93 11.90
N ASP A 230 -5.64 -10.94 12.78
CA ASP A 230 -6.63 -12.01 12.73
C ASP A 230 -8.07 -11.48 12.86
N ALA A 231 -8.29 -10.49 13.74
CA ALA A 231 -9.60 -9.86 13.91
C ALA A 231 -10.01 -9.06 12.66
N ALA A 232 -9.08 -8.29 12.09
CA ALA A 232 -9.26 -7.54 10.86
C ALA A 232 -9.59 -8.47 9.69
N ALA A 233 -8.80 -9.52 9.47
CA ALA A 233 -9.00 -10.48 8.40
C ALA A 233 -10.35 -11.22 8.51
N ARG A 234 -10.79 -11.57 9.72
CA ARG A 234 -12.12 -12.16 9.95
C ARG A 234 -13.25 -11.18 9.66
N ALA A 235 -13.12 -9.93 10.06
CA ALA A 235 -14.16 -8.92 9.86
C ALA A 235 -14.30 -8.50 8.40
N THR A 236 -13.23 -8.62 7.62
CA THR A 236 -13.19 -8.32 6.18
C THR A 236 -13.18 -9.58 5.32
N ALA A 237 -13.71 -10.69 5.84
CA ALA A 237 -13.73 -11.99 5.14
C ALA A 237 -14.30 -11.86 3.72
N GLY A 238 -13.57 -12.42 2.74
CA GLY A 238 -13.90 -12.32 1.31
C GLY A 238 -13.22 -11.16 0.58
N ARG A 239 -12.42 -10.34 1.26
CA ARG A 239 -11.56 -9.29 0.68
C ARG A 239 -10.11 -9.54 1.05
N ARG A 240 -9.19 -9.09 0.19
CA ARG A 240 -7.76 -9.05 0.53
C ARG A 240 -7.57 -8.01 1.63
N LEU A 241 -6.89 -8.36 2.70
CA LEU A 241 -6.47 -7.40 3.72
C LEU A 241 -5.09 -6.88 3.32
N CYS A 242 -5.00 -5.61 2.94
CA CYS A 242 -3.75 -4.98 2.53
C CYS A 242 -3.38 -3.88 3.53
N GLY A 243 -2.11 -3.62 3.66
CA GLY A 243 -1.57 -2.52 4.46
C GLY A 243 -0.32 -1.97 3.76
N HIS A 244 0.33 -0.99 4.36
CA HIS A 244 1.54 -0.45 3.79
C HIS A 244 2.63 -0.20 4.83
N VAL A 245 3.88 -0.29 4.38
CA VAL A 245 5.08 0.07 5.15
C VAL A 245 5.62 1.38 4.59
N VAL A 246 5.70 2.41 5.44
CA VAL A 246 6.33 3.70 5.11
C VAL A 246 7.84 3.57 5.24
N HIS A 247 8.60 4.02 4.23
CA HIS A 247 10.06 4.09 4.26
C HIS A 247 10.50 5.55 4.45
N PRO A 248 10.88 5.95 5.67
CA PRO A 248 11.37 7.29 5.95
C PRO A 248 12.70 7.59 5.26
N HIS A 249 12.98 8.88 5.07
CA HIS A 249 14.23 9.31 4.41
C HIS A 249 15.48 9.13 5.28
N GLU A 250 15.34 9.17 6.61
CA GLU A 250 16.44 9.02 7.54
C GLU A 250 16.99 7.59 7.53
N PRO A 251 18.32 7.41 7.32
CA PRO A 251 18.90 6.08 7.11
C PRO A 251 18.68 5.07 8.26
N GLY A 252 18.56 5.56 9.49
CA GLY A 252 18.29 4.72 10.66
C GLY A 252 16.85 4.16 10.65
N GLN A 253 15.89 4.99 10.30
CA GLN A 253 14.47 4.64 10.23
C GLN A 253 14.15 3.83 8.98
N ALA A 254 14.80 4.13 7.85
CA ALA A 254 14.70 3.30 6.64
C ALA A 254 15.08 1.84 6.92
N ARG A 255 16.18 1.59 7.67
CA ARG A 255 16.54 0.23 8.09
C ARG A 255 15.49 -0.42 8.99
N GLN A 256 14.84 0.35 9.85
CA GLN A 256 13.75 -0.17 10.69
C GLN A 256 12.54 -0.57 9.83
N ALA A 257 12.18 0.23 8.84
CA ALA A 257 11.13 -0.11 7.88
C ALA A 257 11.43 -1.40 7.11
N ASP A 258 12.69 -1.57 6.67
CA ASP A 258 13.13 -2.82 6.01
C ASP A 258 12.98 -4.03 6.94
N VAL A 259 13.33 -3.91 8.23
CA VAL A 259 13.15 -4.98 9.22
C VAL A 259 11.68 -5.30 9.41
N VAL A 260 10.81 -4.30 9.51
CA VAL A 260 9.36 -4.48 9.60
C VAL A 260 8.84 -5.21 8.37
N LEU A 261 9.19 -4.75 7.17
CA LEU A 261 8.77 -5.38 5.92
C LEU A 261 9.21 -6.84 5.85
N GLN A 262 10.48 -7.15 6.14
CA GLN A 262 10.98 -8.53 6.16
C GLN A 262 10.26 -9.41 7.19
N THR A 263 9.90 -8.85 8.35
CA THR A 263 9.13 -9.56 9.37
C THR A 263 7.73 -9.90 8.86
N LEU A 264 7.05 -8.97 8.20
CA LEU A 264 5.74 -9.17 7.61
C LEU A 264 5.79 -10.21 6.48
N LEU A 265 6.77 -10.11 5.57
CA LEU A 265 6.96 -11.08 4.48
C LEU A 265 7.26 -12.50 4.98
N SER A 266 7.80 -12.65 6.20
CA SER A 266 7.98 -13.96 6.85
C SER A 266 6.73 -14.48 7.58
N ALA A 267 5.64 -13.70 7.60
CA ALA A 267 4.42 -13.94 8.35
C ALA A 267 3.16 -13.85 7.45
N ASP A 268 3.18 -14.57 6.33
CA ASP A 268 2.06 -14.71 5.39
C ASP A 268 1.58 -13.39 4.73
N TRP A 269 2.49 -12.40 4.60
CA TRP A 269 2.27 -11.21 3.78
C TRP A 269 3.07 -11.28 2.50
N SER A 270 2.51 -10.77 1.40
CA SER A 270 3.18 -10.64 0.10
C SER A 270 3.19 -9.20 -0.38
N VAL A 271 4.20 -8.81 -1.16
CA VAL A 271 4.24 -7.48 -1.78
C VAL A 271 3.23 -7.43 -2.93
N ASP A 272 2.36 -6.44 -2.91
CA ASP A 272 1.45 -6.12 -3.99
C ASP A 272 2.12 -5.13 -4.96
N HIS A 273 2.41 -3.93 -4.48
CA HIS A 273 3.13 -2.91 -5.23
C HIS A 273 3.94 -2.01 -4.29
N ALA A 274 4.80 -1.19 -4.87
CA ALA A 274 5.55 -0.19 -4.10
C ALA A 274 5.56 1.16 -4.85
N PHE A 275 5.54 2.24 -4.09
CA PHE A 275 5.84 3.57 -4.60
C PHE A 275 7.29 3.89 -4.36
N TRP A 276 7.99 4.18 -5.45
CA TRP A 276 9.39 4.59 -5.45
C TRP A 276 9.49 6.08 -5.67
N GLU A 277 10.26 6.77 -4.86
CA GLU A 277 10.48 8.20 -4.96
C GLU A 277 11.84 8.50 -5.61
N SER A 278 11.85 9.50 -6.48
CA SER A 278 13.08 10.15 -6.95
C SER A 278 12.93 11.66 -6.87
N THR A 279 13.84 12.32 -6.16
CA THR A 279 13.95 13.80 -6.14
C THR A 279 14.72 14.28 -7.36
N TRP A 280 14.53 15.57 -7.74
CA TRP A 280 15.22 16.19 -8.85
C TRP A 280 16.67 16.55 -8.54
#